data_eaa47de9e3bb4fb7022b7bee00edd1ff
#
_entry.id   eaa47de9e3bb4fb7022b7bee00edd1ff
#
_cell.length_a   1.000
_cell.length_b   1.000
_cell.length_c   1.000
_cell.angle_alpha   90.00
_cell.angle_beta   90.00
_cell.angle_gamma   90.00
#
_symmetry.space_group_name_H-M   'P 1'
#
loop_
_entity.id
_entity.type
_entity.pdbx_description
1 polymer ?
#
loop_
_entity_poly.entity_id
_entity_poly.type
_entity_poly.pdbx_seq_one_letter_code
_entity_poly.pdbx_strand_id
1 'polypeptide(L)'
;MYIFKAGVVGAGFMGAEIAQVISFSGLPVVVKDVDPGMLKKAEDHIREIYQGRVDKGKMTQGELRDKMDLIEFTLDYDSFEDADFIIEAVPERMDLKVKVFQELAKVAPETAIFASNTSALSISEMGHKGGRPERTVGMHFFSPAHVMKLVEIIPGLDTTQEVVDDTVQFTESLRKIAVVVKECPGFLVNRLLAPYLGEAMMTLQEGGATASEMDEAMVEWGMPMGPFTLLDFMGIDVSAHAGTYMASEYGPRFESPAILKRLVAAGRYGEKSGAGFYGYGEQTDGPVKEMIADIQATGIECGPFSVERLVYPMINEAAMIAQENIASIPDIDMAMIAGTGMSYQGERVGPLAIADEIGLDVVLEGLERMLREPWGGERFRPSLLLKTKVRAGHLGKKSGRGFHEYMAW
;
A
#
# COMPACT_ATOMS: atom_id res chain seq x y z
N MET A 1 -12.37 19.08 -13.70
CA MET A 1 -13.04 18.53 -14.93
C MET A 1 -14.24 17.68 -14.53
N TYR A 2 -15.32 17.61 -15.38
CA TYR A 2 -16.37 16.60 -15.14
C TYR A 2 -16.00 15.32 -15.87
N ILE A 3 -16.07 14.18 -15.17
CA ILE A 3 -15.79 12.87 -15.73
C ILE A 3 -17.12 12.17 -16.01
N PHE A 4 -17.42 11.92 -17.29
CA PHE A 4 -18.66 11.29 -17.76
C PHE A 4 -18.47 9.81 -18.08
N LYS A 5 -17.26 9.42 -18.50
CA LYS A 5 -16.89 8.03 -18.82
C LYS A 5 -15.46 7.76 -18.36
N ALA A 6 -15.28 6.65 -17.68
CA ALA A 6 -13.95 6.17 -17.29
C ALA A 6 -13.54 4.96 -18.14
N GLY A 7 -12.24 4.69 -18.15
CA GLY A 7 -11.66 3.51 -18.75
C GLY A 7 -10.75 2.75 -17.81
N VAL A 8 -10.68 1.42 -17.98
CA VAL A 8 -9.72 0.57 -17.26
C VAL A 8 -9.02 -0.31 -18.29
N VAL A 9 -7.68 -0.30 -18.31
CA VAL A 9 -6.86 -1.17 -19.16
C VAL A 9 -6.16 -2.22 -18.30
N GLY A 10 -6.48 -3.49 -18.58
CA GLY A 10 -6.12 -4.64 -17.75
C GLY A 10 -7.32 -5.17 -16.98
N ALA A 11 -7.84 -6.34 -17.36
CA ALA A 11 -8.99 -6.99 -16.74
C ALA A 11 -8.56 -8.05 -15.70
N GLY A 12 -7.37 -7.88 -15.10
CA GLY A 12 -6.92 -8.68 -13.97
C GLY A 12 -7.73 -8.38 -12.71
N PHE A 13 -7.35 -9.00 -11.59
CA PHE A 13 -8.04 -8.86 -10.31
C PHE A 13 -8.28 -7.39 -9.93
N MET A 14 -7.22 -6.56 -9.91
CA MET A 14 -7.33 -5.14 -9.55
C MET A 14 -8.15 -4.35 -10.59
N GLY A 15 -7.95 -4.57 -11.89
CA GLY A 15 -8.71 -3.86 -12.92
C GLY A 15 -10.20 -4.16 -12.87
N ALA A 16 -10.59 -5.42 -12.63
CA ALA A 16 -11.98 -5.82 -12.42
C ALA A 16 -12.60 -5.09 -11.21
N GLU A 17 -11.89 -5.05 -10.08
CA GLU A 17 -12.39 -4.39 -8.87
C GLU A 17 -12.45 -2.86 -9.00
N ILE A 18 -11.49 -2.24 -9.71
CA ILE A 18 -11.52 -0.81 -10.03
C ILE A 18 -12.74 -0.49 -10.91
N ALA A 19 -12.99 -1.29 -11.94
CA ALA A 19 -14.17 -1.15 -12.79
C ALA A 19 -15.48 -1.32 -11.99
N GLN A 20 -15.51 -2.28 -11.06
CA GLN A 20 -16.64 -2.45 -10.13
C GLN A 20 -16.86 -1.20 -9.26
N VAL A 21 -15.81 -0.62 -8.70
CA VAL A 21 -15.89 0.61 -7.89
C VAL A 21 -16.43 1.78 -8.72
N ILE A 22 -15.99 1.93 -9.94
CA ILE A 22 -16.44 2.98 -10.87
C ILE A 22 -17.92 2.79 -11.21
N SER A 23 -18.34 1.60 -11.67
CA SER A 23 -19.73 1.32 -12.01
C SER A 23 -20.64 1.38 -10.79
N PHE A 24 -20.15 1.03 -9.60
CA PHE A 24 -20.91 1.17 -8.35
C PHE A 24 -21.23 2.64 -8.02
N SER A 25 -20.33 3.58 -8.37
CA SER A 25 -20.61 5.02 -8.22
C SER A 25 -21.65 5.55 -9.19
N GLY A 26 -22.00 4.79 -10.23
CA GLY A 26 -22.97 5.17 -11.25
C GLY A 26 -22.32 5.73 -12.53
N LEU A 27 -21.02 5.61 -12.68
CA LEU A 27 -20.28 6.11 -13.82
C LEU A 27 -20.09 4.99 -14.87
N PRO A 28 -20.33 5.24 -16.17
CA PRO A 28 -19.97 4.32 -17.24
C PRO A 28 -18.46 4.05 -17.27
N VAL A 29 -18.09 2.79 -17.51
CA VAL A 29 -16.69 2.37 -17.58
C VAL A 29 -16.47 1.36 -18.69
N VAL A 30 -15.43 1.57 -19.50
CA VAL A 30 -14.94 0.60 -20.48
C VAL A 30 -13.76 -0.16 -19.89
N VAL A 31 -13.79 -1.49 -20.01
CA VAL A 31 -12.74 -2.40 -19.53
C VAL A 31 -12.10 -3.11 -20.70
N LYS A 32 -10.80 -2.93 -20.88
CA LYS A 32 -10.03 -3.54 -21.95
C LYS A 32 -9.03 -4.56 -21.44
N ASP A 33 -8.96 -5.69 -22.14
CA ASP A 33 -7.84 -6.62 -22.04
C ASP A 33 -7.45 -7.13 -23.46
N VAL A 34 -6.34 -7.84 -23.55
CA VAL A 34 -5.91 -8.50 -24.79
C VAL A 34 -6.45 -9.95 -24.87
N ASP A 35 -6.93 -10.50 -23.77
CA ASP A 35 -7.44 -11.86 -23.64
C ASP A 35 -8.96 -11.83 -23.33
N PRO A 36 -9.80 -12.35 -24.22
CA PRO A 36 -11.25 -12.42 -23.98
C PRO A 36 -11.59 -13.29 -22.75
N GLY A 37 -10.75 -14.26 -22.40
CA GLY A 37 -10.92 -15.07 -21.21
C GLY A 37 -10.72 -14.26 -19.92
N MET A 38 -9.83 -13.27 -19.93
CA MET A 38 -9.63 -12.34 -18.81
C MET A 38 -10.83 -11.40 -18.67
N LEU A 39 -11.37 -10.88 -19.78
CA LEU A 39 -12.59 -10.07 -19.75
C LEU A 39 -13.77 -10.84 -19.15
N LYS A 40 -13.94 -12.12 -19.53
CA LYS A 40 -15.01 -12.97 -19.00
C LYS A 40 -14.83 -13.20 -17.48
N LYS A 41 -13.60 -13.47 -17.03
CA LYS A 41 -13.30 -13.63 -15.60
C LYS A 41 -13.57 -12.34 -14.82
N ALA A 42 -13.22 -11.19 -15.39
CA ALA A 42 -13.49 -9.89 -14.76
C ALA A 42 -15.01 -9.63 -14.64
N GLU A 43 -15.79 -9.90 -15.70
CA GLU A 43 -17.24 -9.80 -15.66
C GLU A 43 -17.84 -10.70 -14.55
N ASP A 44 -17.41 -11.96 -14.47
CA ASP A 44 -17.90 -12.92 -13.49
C ASP A 44 -17.53 -12.46 -12.07
N HIS A 45 -16.29 -12.04 -11.83
CA HIS A 45 -15.84 -11.53 -10.54
C HIS A 45 -16.62 -10.27 -10.10
N ILE A 46 -16.83 -9.30 -10.98
CA ILE A 46 -17.64 -8.11 -10.68
C ILE A 46 -19.07 -8.50 -10.32
N ARG A 47 -19.65 -9.43 -11.08
CA ARG A 47 -21.00 -9.95 -10.83
C ARG A 47 -21.10 -10.64 -9.47
N GLU A 48 -20.09 -11.42 -9.08
CA GLU A 48 -20.01 -12.05 -7.76
C GLU A 48 -19.97 -11.02 -6.62
N ILE A 49 -19.18 -9.94 -6.77
CA ILE A 49 -19.15 -8.84 -5.78
C ILE A 49 -20.53 -8.23 -5.62
N TYR A 50 -21.23 -7.95 -6.72
CA TYR A 50 -22.60 -7.42 -6.67
C TYR A 50 -23.60 -8.42 -6.12
N GLN A 51 -23.52 -9.69 -6.52
CA GLN A 51 -24.40 -10.75 -6.02
C GLN A 51 -24.26 -10.91 -4.50
N GLY A 52 -23.03 -10.87 -3.98
CA GLY A 52 -22.80 -10.89 -2.53
C GLY A 52 -23.43 -9.71 -1.77
N ARG A 53 -23.68 -8.58 -2.44
CA ARG A 53 -24.46 -7.45 -1.86
C ARG A 53 -25.96 -7.74 -1.91
N VAL A 54 -26.45 -8.35 -2.97
CA VAL A 54 -27.86 -8.78 -3.11
C VAL A 54 -28.18 -9.82 -2.03
N ASP A 55 -27.33 -10.83 -1.86
CA ASP A 55 -27.52 -11.90 -0.88
C ASP A 55 -27.56 -11.37 0.56
N LYS A 56 -26.83 -10.27 0.83
CA LYS A 56 -26.86 -9.55 2.12
C LYS A 56 -28.00 -8.52 2.23
N GLY A 57 -28.91 -8.46 1.26
CA GLY A 57 -30.02 -7.49 1.25
C GLY A 57 -29.60 -6.03 1.11
N LYS A 58 -28.38 -5.75 0.64
CA LYS A 58 -27.83 -4.39 0.47
C LYS A 58 -27.97 -3.86 -0.96
N MET A 59 -28.55 -4.64 -1.86
CA MET A 59 -28.77 -4.34 -3.27
C MET A 59 -29.91 -5.22 -3.80
N THR A 60 -30.67 -4.73 -4.75
CA THR A 60 -31.68 -5.51 -5.49
C THR A 60 -31.08 -6.14 -6.75
N GLN A 61 -31.73 -7.15 -7.29
CA GLN A 61 -31.33 -7.75 -8.59
C GLN A 61 -31.47 -6.75 -9.76
N GLY A 62 -32.39 -5.77 -9.66
CA GLY A 62 -32.53 -4.68 -10.62
C GLY A 62 -31.27 -3.79 -10.61
N GLU A 63 -30.90 -3.29 -9.43
CA GLU A 63 -29.70 -2.47 -9.26
C GLU A 63 -28.43 -3.18 -9.69
N LEU A 64 -28.30 -4.51 -9.44
CA LEU A 64 -27.17 -5.30 -9.96
C LEU A 64 -27.11 -5.22 -11.48
N ARG A 65 -28.23 -5.43 -12.19
CA ARG A 65 -28.26 -5.33 -13.66
C ARG A 65 -27.89 -3.94 -14.12
N ASP A 66 -28.49 -2.90 -13.53
CA ASP A 66 -28.21 -1.50 -13.88
C ASP A 66 -26.73 -1.14 -13.72
N LYS A 67 -26.05 -1.71 -12.68
CA LYS A 67 -24.62 -1.50 -12.47
C LYS A 67 -23.74 -2.26 -13.44
N MET A 68 -24.13 -3.48 -13.80
CA MET A 68 -23.43 -4.26 -14.84
C MET A 68 -23.58 -3.64 -16.23
N ASP A 69 -24.73 -3.05 -16.54
CA ASP A 69 -24.99 -2.38 -17.81
C ASP A 69 -24.17 -1.09 -18.01
N LEU A 70 -23.54 -0.55 -16.94
CA LEU A 70 -22.58 0.55 -17.04
C LEU A 70 -21.19 0.10 -17.48
N ILE A 71 -20.92 -1.22 -17.60
CA ILE A 71 -19.60 -1.75 -17.91
C ILE A 71 -19.59 -2.29 -19.34
N GLU A 72 -18.75 -1.70 -20.16
CA GLU A 72 -18.42 -2.19 -21.50
C GLU A 72 -17.13 -3.01 -21.46
N PHE A 73 -17.11 -4.23 -22.01
CA PHE A 73 -15.92 -5.06 -22.12
C PHE A 73 -15.45 -5.10 -23.57
N THR A 74 -14.16 -4.79 -23.81
CA THR A 74 -13.61 -4.69 -25.17
C THR A 74 -12.20 -5.26 -25.30
N LEU A 75 -11.83 -5.67 -26.51
CA LEU A 75 -10.46 -6.05 -26.87
C LEU A 75 -9.69 -4.89 -27.52
N ASP A 76 -10.40 -3.82 -27.92
CA ASP A 76 -9.88 -2.73 -28.74
C ASP A 76 -9.76 -1.43 -27.93
N TYR A 77 -8.93 -0.50 -28.41
CA TYR A 77 -8.79 0.83 -27.81
C TYR A 77 -9.83 1.82 -28.31
N ASP A 78 -10.56 1.54 -29.41
CA ASP A 78 -11.50 2.48 -30.04
C ASP A 78 -12.60 2.95 -29.05
N SER A 79 -13.02 2.07 -28.14
CA SER A 79 -14.02 2.41 -27.10
C SER A 79 -13.55 3.46 -26.07
N PHE A 80 -12.28 3.91 -26.15
CA PHE A 80 -11.73 4.95 -25.26
C PHE A 80 -11.74 6.36 -25.90
N GLU A 81 -12.28 6.52 -27.11
CA GLU A 81 -12.30 7.80 -27.83
C GLU A 81 -13.05 8.94 -27.11
N ASP A 82 -13.93 8.60 -26.17
CA ASP A 82 -14.72 9.50 -25.35
C ASP A 82 -14.47 9.33 -23.84
N ALA A 83 -13.42 8.61 -23.44
CA ALA A 83 -13.08 8.41 -22.04
C ALA A 83 -12.32 9.61 -21.47
N ASP A 84 -12.83 10.18 -20.37
CA ASP A 84 -12.25 11.35 -19.70
C ASP A 84 -11.10 10.98 -18.74
N PHE A 85 -11.20 9.80 -18.11
CA PHE A 85 -10.28 9.32 -17.09
C PHE A 85 -9.97 7.83 -17.29
N ILE A 86 -8.69 7.48 -17.51
CA ILE A 86 -8.32 6.10 -17.85
C ILE A 86 -7.30 5.58 -16.85
N ILE A 87 -7.61 4.42 -16.24
CA ILE A 87 -6.77 3.77 -15.23
C ILE A 87 -6.12 2.54 -15.86
N GLU A 88 -4.81 2.50 -15.86
CA GLU A 88 -4.01 1.37 -16.29
C GLU A 88 -3.80 0.43 -15.08
N ALA A 89 -4.12 -0.84 -15.24
CA ALA A 89 -4.00 -1.91 -14.25
C ALA A 89 -3.43 -3.22 -14.85
N VAL A 90 -2.51 -3.09 -15.84
CA VAL A 90 -1.80 -4.22 -16.45
C VAL A 90 -0.65 -4.71 -15.55
N PRO A 91 -0.01 -5.86 -15.83
CA PRO A 91 1.11 -6.36 -15.02
C PRO A 91 2.20 -5.33 -14.77
N GLU A 92 2.86 -5.42 -13.61
CA GLU A 92 3.82 -4.44 -13.06
C GLU A 92 5.14 -4.45 -13.83
N ARG A 93 5.08 -3.93 -15.07
CA ARG A 93 6.20 -3.81 -15.99
C ARG A 93 6.15 -2.47 -16.70
N MET A 94 7.23 -1.68 -16.54
CA MET A 94 7.32 -0.32 -17.11
C MET A 94 7.11 -0.30 -18.63
N ASP A 95 7.77 -1.21 -19.36
CA ASP A 95 7.67 -1.30 -20.82
C ASP A 95 6.22 -1.54 -21.31
N LEU A 96 5.48 -2.37 -20.58
CA LEU A 96 4.07 -2.67 -20.89
C LEU A 96 3.17 -1.47 -20.58
N LYS A 97 3.33 -0.84 -19.41
CA LYS A 97 2.53 0.31 -18.99
C LYS A 97 2.74 1.51 -19.92
N VAL A 98 4.00 1.78 -20.29
CA VAL A 98 4.33 2.82 -21.30
C VAL A 98 3.69 2.53 -22.62
N LYS A 99 3.74 1.29 -23.12
CA LYS A 99 3.07 0.90 -24.36
C LYS A 99 1.55 1.14 -24.29
N VAL A 100 0.90 0.81 -23.18
CA VAL A 100 -0.54 1.08 -22.99
C VAL A 100 -0.82 2.58 -23.11
N PHE A 101 -0.04 3.44 -22.44
CA PHE A 101 -0.22 4.89 -22.51
C PHE A 101 0.01 5.43 -23.93
N GLN A 102 1.00 4.92 -24.65
CA GLN A 102 1.24 5.28 -26.05
C GLN A 102 0.08 4.88 -26.99
N GLU A 103 -0.55 3.73 -26.77
CA GLU A 103 -1.74 3.33 -27.55
C GLU A 103 -2.96 4.20 -27.18
N LEU A 104 -3.18 4.45 -25.89
CA LEU A 104 -4.26 5.34 -25.43
C LEU A 104 -4.09 6.78 -25.96
N ALA A 105 -2.86 7.28 -26.02
CA ALA A 105 -2.59 8.63 -26.54
C ALA A 105 -2.99 8.84 -28.00
N LYS A 106 -3.16 7.76 -28.77
CA LYS A 106 -3.59 7.82 -30.18
C LYS A 106 -5.11 7.95 -30.35
N VAL A 107 -5.89 7.49 -29.36
CA VAL A 107 -7.35 7.36 -29.46
C VAL A 107 -8.10 8.22 -28.45
N ALA A 108 -7.62 8.32 -27.21
CA ALA A 108 -8.26 9.05 -26.14
C ALA A 108 -8.16 10.59 -26.36
N PRO A 109 -9.14 11.38 -25.89
CA PRO A 109 -9.11 12.83 -25.97
C PRO A 109 -7.79 13.41 -25.41
N GLU A 110 -7.34 14.53 -25.95
CA GLU A 110 -6.13 15.23 -25.45
C GLU A 110 -6.29 15.66 -23.98
N THR A 111 -7.52 15.90 -23.56
CA THR A 111 -7.90 16.28 -22.21
C THR A 111 -7.97 15.10 -21.24
N ALA A 112 -7.96 13.87 -21.72
CA ALA A 112 -8.08 12.68 -20.87
C ALA A 112 -6.91 12.56 -19.88
N ILE A 113 -7.22 12.18 -18.65
CA ILE A 113 -6.24 11.89 -17.62
C ILE A 113 -5.85 10.42 -17.68
N PHE A 114 -4.56 10.13 -17.67
CA PHE A 114 -4.00 8.79 -17.63
C PHE A 114 -3.50 8.48 -16.21
N ALA A 115 -4.13 7.54 -15.56
CA ALA A 115 -3.74 7.09 -14.23
C ALA A 115 -3.12 5.69 -14.29
N SER A 116 -2.09 5.42 -13.49
CA SER A 116 -1.56 4.07 -13.31
C SER A 116 -1.84 3.56 -11.90
N ASN A 117 -2.33 2.32 -11.80
CA ASN A 117 -2.48 1.61 -10.54
C ASN A 117 -1.19 0.88 -10.11
N THR A 118 -0.03 1.35 -10.54
CA THR A 118 1.26 0.81 -10.10
C THR A 118 1.43 0.96 -8.59
N SER A 119 2.13 0.01 -7.98
CA SER A 119 2.47 0.06 -6.55
C SER A 119 3.88 0.61 -6.28
N ALA A 120 4.73 0.74 -7.32
CA ALA A 120 6.14 1.08 -7.11
C ALA A 120 6.81 1.79 -8.30
N LEU A 121 6.30 1.66 -9.52
CA LEU A 121 6.97 2.18 -10.72
C LEU A 121 6.83 3.70 -10.82
N SER A 122 7.83 4.34 -11.42
CA SER A 122 7.88 5.80 -11.60
C SER A 122 6.77 6.32 -12.50
N ILE A 123 5.94 7.22 -11.96
CA ILE A 123 4.88 7.93 -12.67
C ILE A 123 5.50 8.94 -13.64
N SER A 124 6.55 9.64 -13.21
CA SER A 124 7.31 10.58 -14.05
C SER A 124 7.88 9.91 -15.29
N GLU A 125 8.48 8.72 -15.15
CA GLU A 125 8.99 7.94 -16.27
C GLU A 125 7.85 7.48 -17.21
N MET A 126 6.74 7.01 -16.63
CA MET A 126 5.57 6.59 -17.38
C MET A 126 4.98 7.74 -18.21
N GLY A 127 4.78 8.90 -17.61
CA GLY A 127 4.24 10.09 -18.25
C GLY A 127 5.12 10.57 -19.39
N HIS A 128 6.44 10.68 -19.14
CA HIS A 128 7.41 11.09 -20.14
C HIS A 128 7.44 10.15 -21.34
N LYS A 129 7.59 8.84 -21.11
CA LYS A 129 7.66 7.83 -22.18
C LYS A 129 6.29 7.56 -22.83
N GLY A 130 5.20 7.75 -22.10
CA GLY A 130 3.83 7.62 -22.58
C GLY A 130 3.35 8.81 -23.44
N GLY A 131 4.07 9.95 -23.39
CA GLY A 131 3.85 11.12 -24.25
C GLY A 131 2.85 12.14 -23.74
N ARG A 132 2.34 12.00 -22.49
CA ARG A 132 1.42 12.97 -21.85
C ARG A 132 1.80 13.21 -20.38
N PRO A 133 3.02 13.67 -20.07
CA PRO A 133 3.49 13.81 -18.68
C PRO A 133 2.60 14.74 -17.84
N GLU A 134 2.07 15.83 -18.41
CA GLU A 134 1.23 16.80 -17.70
C GLU A 134 -0.13 16.21 -17.27
N ARG A 135 -0.58 15.14 -17.95
CA ARG A 135 -1.87 14.49 -17.73
C ARG A 135 -1.75 13.06 -17.18
N THR A 136 -0.55 12.68 -16.73
CA THR A 136 -0.28 11.37 -16.14
C THR A 136 -0.18 11.48 -14.62
N VAL A 137 -0.83 10.55 -13.88
CA VAL A 137 -0.86 10.50 -12.43
C VAL A 137 -0.85 9.05 -11.95
N GLY A 138 -0.29 8.77 -10.79
CA GLY A 138 -0.49 7.50 -10.07
C GLY A 138 -1.82 7.53 -9.32
N MET A 139 -2.55 6.42 -9.38
CA MET A 139 -3.79 6.21 -8.62
C MET A 139 -3.76 4.81 -8.03
N HIS A 140 -3.07 4.67 -6.91
CA HIS A 140 -2.78 3.39 -6.27
C HIS A 140 -3.93 2.95 -5.36
N PHE A 141 -4.68 1.95 -5.82
CA PHE A 141 -5.74 1.31 -5.05
C PHE A 141 -5.18 0.17 -4.20
N PHE A 142 -5.75 -0.03 -3.03
CA PHE A 142 -5.42 -1.13 -2.13
C PHE A 142 -6.36 -2.31 -2.36
N SER A 143 -5.81 -3.51 -2.29
CA SER A 143 -6.56 -4.76 -2.49
C SER A 143 -7.26 -5.22 -1.20
N PRO A 144 -8.53 -5.65 -1.28
CA PRO A 144 -9.46 -5.61 -2.41
C PRO A 144 -10.00 -4.18 -2.64
N ALA A 145 -10.00 -3.69 -3.89
CA ALA A 145 -10.36 -2.29 -4.15
C ALA A 145 -11.82 -1.95 -3.78
N HIS A 146 -12.74 -2.91 -3.86
CA HIS A 146 -14.15 -2.70 -3.48
C HIS A 146 -14.36 -2.58 -1.95
N VAL A 147 -13.38 -3.02 -1.13
CA VAL A 147 -13.42 -2.96 0.35
C VAL A 147 -12.60 -1.80 0.88
N MET A 148 -11.35 -1.69 0.42
CA MET A 148 -10.38 -0.72 0.92
C MET A 148 -10.78 0.71 0.57
N LYS A 149 -10.63 1.62 1.54
CA LYS A 149 -11.08 3.00 1.38
C LYS A 149 -10.03 3.91 0.78
N LEU A 150 -8.76 3.64 1.03
CA LEU A 150 -7.65 4.47 0.61
C LEU A 150 -7.38 4.36 -0.89
N VAL A 151 -7.07 5.49 -1.51
CA VAL A 151 -6.38 5.60 -2.79
C VAL A 151 -5.27 6.62 -2.62
N GLU A 152 -4.04 6.23 -2.86
CA GLU A 152 -2.92 7.16 -2.94
C GLU A 152 -2.90 7.79 -4.33
N ILE A 153 -2.73 9.10 -4.38
CA ILE A 153 -2.62 9.89 -5.61
C ILE A 153 -1.19 10.39 -5.72
N ILE A 154 -0.49 9.95 -6.75
CA ILE A 154 0.94 10.18 -6.92
C ILE A 154 1.16 11.05 -8.16
N PRO A 155 1.30 12.36 -8.03
CA PRO A 155 1.74 13.21 -9.12
C PRO A 155 3.14 12.82 -9.58
N GLY A 156 3.36 12.68 -10.88
CA GLY A 156 4.70 12.69 -11.45
C GLY A 156 5.28 14.10 -11.48
N LEU A 157 6.53 14.23 -11.89
CA LEU A 157 7.25 15.52 -11.87
C LEU A 157 6.55 16.63 -12.68
N ASP A 158 5.96 16.27 -13.80
CA ASP A 158 5.31 17.20 -14.73
C ASP A 158 3.78 17.21 -14.62
N THR A 159 3.18 16.39 -13.76
CA THR A 159 1.72 16.35 -13.56
C THR A 159 1.20 17.71 -13.11
N THR A 160 0.22 18.28 -13.81
CA THR A 160 -0.33 19.59 -13.45
C THR A 160 -1.18 19.52 -12.18
N GLN A 161 -1.25 20.63 -11.45
CA GLN A 161 -2.10 20.71 -10.25
C GLN A 161 -3.58 20.48 -10.57
N GLU A 162 -4.04 20.91 -11.75
CA GLU A 162 -5.40 20.65 -12.23
C GLU A 162 -5.69 19.14 -12.31
N VAL A 163 -4.76 18.36 -12.85
CA VAL A 163 -4.88 16.90 -12.93
C VAL A 163 -4.91 16.25 -11.55
N VAL A 164 -4.10 16.74 -10.61
CA VAL A 164 -4.11 16.29 -9.22
C VAL A 164 -5.47 16.54 -8.58
N ASP A 165 -5.98 17.78 -8.69
CA ASP A 165 -7.26 18.21 -8.11
C ASP A 165 -8.44 17.41 -8.70
N ASP A 166 -8.45 17.22 -10.03
CA ASP A 166 -9.45 16.42 -10.73
C ASP A 166 -9.40 14.94 -10.30
N THR A 167 -8.20 14.39 -10.10
CA THR A 167 -8.01 13.01 -9.63
C THR A 167 -8.49 12.84 -8.19
N VAL A 168 -8.24 13.82 -7.31
CA VAL A 168 -8.79 13.84 -5.94
C VAL A 168 -10.32 13.84 -5.98
N GLN A 169 -10.93 14.75 -6.74
CA GLN A 169 -12.40 14.82 -6.87
C GLN A 169 -12.99 13.53 -7.43
N PHE A 170 -12.34 12.96 -8.46
CA PHE A 170 -12.76 11.66 -9.01
C PHE A 170 -12.71 10.56 -7.95
N THR A 171 -11.61 10.46 -7.22
CA THR A 171 -11.43 9.48 -6.13
C THR A 171 -12.52 9.62 -5.07
N GLU A 172 -12.83 10.83 -4.64
CA GLU A 172 -13.90 11.10 -3.67
C GLU A 172 -15.29 10.75 -4.21
N SER A 173 -15.53 10.99 -5.51
CA SER A 173 -16.80 10.58 -6.18
C SER A 173 -17.00 9.06 -6.17
N LEU A 174 -15.91 8.29 -6.17
CA LEU A 174 -15.89 6.84 -5.99
C LEU A 174 -16.08 6.40 -4.52
N ARG A 175 -16.32 7.33 -3.60
CA ARG A 175 -16.45 7.12 -2.15
C ARG A 175 -15.17 6.55 -1.52
N LYS A 176 -14.03 6.94 -2.07
CA LYS A 176 -12.69 6.63 -1.55
C LYS A 176 -12.11 7.84 -0.83
N ILE A 177 -11.11 7.59 -0.02
CA ILE A 177 -10.31 8.60 0.66
C ILE A 177 -9.06 8.82 -0.20
N ALA A 178 -8.94 10.02 -0.74
CA ALA A 178 -7.78 10.41 -1.53
C ALA A 178 -6.68 10.96 -0.61
N VAL A 179 -5.46 10.46 -0.77
CA VAL A 179 -4.26 11.00 -0.11
C VAL A 179 -3.23 11.31 -1.18
N VAL A 180 -2.83 12.57 -1.25
CA VAL A 180 -1.81 13.00 -2.23
C VAL A 180 -0.42 12.75 -1.65
N VAL A 181 0.38 12.00 -2.40
CA VAL A 181 1.72 11.55 -2.01
C VAL A 181 2.70 11.92 -3.11
N LYS A 182 3.78 12.63 -2.80
CA LYS A 182 4.85 12.84 -3.79
C LYS A 182 5.45 11.51 -4.20
N GLU A 183 5.80 11.43 -5.48
CA GLU A 183 6.42 10.23 -6.05
C GLU A 183 7.66 9.84 -5.25
N CYS A 184 7.65 8.62 -4.73
CA CYS A 184 8.78 8.01 -4.05
C CYS A 184 8.63 6.48 -4.07
N PRO A 185 9.71 5.71 -3.95
CA PRO A 185 9.66 4.25 -3.90
C PRO A 185 8.78 3.75 -2.75
N GLY A 186 7.82 2.89 -3.06
CA GLY A 186 6.86 2.34 -2.09
C GLY A 186 5.75 3.30 -1.67
N PHE A 187 5.69 4.50 -2.25
CA PHE A 187 4.72 5.55 -1.95
C PHE A 187 4.60 5.82 -0.44
N LEU A 188 3.41 5.83 0.13
CA LEU A 188 3.25 6.15 1.54
C LEU A 188 3.06 4.90 2.42
N VAL A 189 2.00 4.13 2.19
CA VAL A 189 1.65 3.00 3.09
C VAL A 189 2.68 1.87 3.01
N ASN A 190 3.11 1.50 1.80
CA ASN A 190 4.12 0.43 1.65
C ASN A 190 5.46 0.85 2.27
N ARG A 191 5.84 2.13 2.14
CA ARG A 191 7.05 2.68 2.75
C ARG A 191 6.97 2.66 4.28
N LEU A 192 5.79 2.95 4.85
CA LEU A 192 5.55 2.89 6.31
C LEU A 192 5.52 1.46 6.85
N LEU A 193 4.93 0.52 6.11
CA LEU A 193 4.86 -0.88 6.52
C LEU A 193 6.20 -1.62 6.38
N ALA A 194 7.06 -1.21 5.46
CA ALA A 194 8.31 -1.92 5.19
C ALA A 194 9.23 -2.06 6.43
N PRO A 195 9.53 -1.01 7.23
CA PRO A 195 10.32 -1.17 8.46
C PRO A 195 9.60 -2.00 9.53
N TYR A 196 8.28 -1.92 9.65
CA TYR A 196 7.48 -2.73 10.55
C TYR A 196 7.56 -4.23 10.21
N LEU A 197 7.29 -4.59 8.96
CA LEU A 197 7.34 -5.97 8.49
C LEU A 197 8.78 -6.50 8.45
N GLY A 198 9.73 -5.65 8.06
CA GLY A 198 11.15 -5.97 8.06
C GLY A 198 11.65 -6.35 9.45
N GLU A 199 11.29 -5.56 10.47
CA GLU A 199 11.72 -5.82 11.84
C GLU A 199 11.02 -7.02 12.46
N ALA A 200 9.77 -7.31 12.09
CA ALA A 200 9.10 -8.56 12.48
C ALA A 200 9.86 -9.77 11.94
N MET A 201 10.23 -9.76 10.66
CA MET A 201 11.01 -10.83 10.03
C MET A 201 12.43 -10.95 10.63
N MET A 202 13.09 -9.82 10.94
CA MET A 202 14.38 -9.82 11.64
C MET A 202 14.26 -10.46 13.02
N THR A 203 13.27 -10.06 13.82
CA THR A 203 13.01 -10.62 15.15
C THR A 203 12.74 -12.13 15.07
N LEU A 204 11.97 -12.59 14.10
CA LEU A 204 11.70 -14.00 13.87
C LEU A 204 12.97 -14.80 13.57
N GLN A 205 13.76 -14.36 12.58
CA GLN A 205 14.96 -15.10 12.18
C GLN A 205 16.06 -15.09 13.23
N GLU A 206 16.10 -14.08 14.10
CA GLU A 206 16.99 -13.98 15.25
C GLU A 206 16.56 -14.89 16.41
N GLY A 207 15.30 -15.34 16.43
CA GLY A 207 14.74 -16.16 17.51
C GLY A 207 14.21 -15.37 18.69
N GLY A 208 13.92 -14.08 18.51
CA GLY A 208 13.39 -13.20 19.56
C GLY A 208 11.96 -13.53 19.98
N ALA A 209 11.15 -14.04 19.03
CA ALA A 209 9.81 -14.59 19.28
C ALA A 209 9.36 -15.43 18.06
N THR A 210 8.29 -16.18 18.21
CA THR A 210 7.62 -16.91 17.11
C THR A 210 6.72 -15.99 16.29
N ALA A 211 6.38 -16.40 15.06
CA ALA A 211 5.45 -15.66 14.22
C ALA A 211 4.07 -15.44 14.89
N SER A 212 3.54 -16.49 15.55
CA SER A 212 2.25 -16.43 16.24
C SER A 212 2.26 -15.45 17.41
N GLU A 213 3.31 -15.50 18.27
CA GLU A 213 3.42 -14.57 19.40
C GLU A 213 3.47 -13.11 18.94
N MET A 214 4.20 -12.82 17.85
CA MET A 214 4.25 -11.47 17.30
C MET A 214 2.94 -11.05 16.66
N ASP A 215 2.29 -11.96 15.91
CA ASP A 215 0.98 -11.68 15.30
C ASP A 215 -0.08 -11.37 16.37
N GLU A 216 -0.16 -12.19 17.41
CA GLU A 216 -1.10 -11.99 18.51
C GLU A 216 -0.83 -10.67 19.26
N ALA A 217 0.42 -10.36 19.58
CA ALA A 217 0.77 -9.12 20.24
C ALA A 217 0.45 -7.88 19.42
N MET A 218 0.66 -7.94 18.08
CA MET A 218 0.37 -6.79 17.21
C MET A 218 -1.13 -6.60 16.96
N VAL A 219 -1.91 -7.69 16.93
CA VAL A 219 -3.38 -7.60 16.89
C VAL A 219 -3.90 -7.00 18.22
N GLU A 220 -3.39 -7.42 19.37
CA GLU A 220 -3.76 -6.84 20.67
C GLU A 220 -3.36 -5.36 20.76
N TRP A 221 -2.23 -4.98 20.17
CA TRP A 221 -1.79 -3.59 20.13
C TRP A 221 -2.70 -2.69 19.27
N GLY A 222 -3.33 -3.22 18.21
CA GLY A 222 -4.28 -2.49 17.39
C GLY A 222 -4.14 -2.63 15.88
N MET A 223 -3.28 -3.54 15.41
CA MET A 223 -3.24 -3.89 13.99
C MET A 223 -4.36 -4.89 13.66
N PRO A 224 -5.08 -4.75 12.54
CA PRO A 224 -6.14 -5.71 12.17
C PRO A 224 -5.65 -7.11 11.88
N MET A 225 -4.40 -7.23 11.45
CA MET A 225 -3.68 -8.49 11.22
C MET A 225 -2.28 -8.37 11.79
N GLY A 226 -1.73 -9.50 12.27
CA GLY A 226 -0.33 -9.57 12.62
C GLY A 226 0.59 -9.52 11.39
N PRO A 227 1.88 -9.21 11.56
CA PRO A 227 2.81 -8.98 10.46
C PRO A 227 2.97 -10.19 9.53
N PHE A 228 2.97 -11.40 10.05
CA PHE A 228 3.18 -12.62 9.25
C PHE A 228 1.91 -13.06 8.55
N THR A 229 0.76 -12.93 9.19
CA THR A 229 -0.55 -13.11 8.54
C THR A 229 -0.71 -12.11 7.39
N LEU A 230 -0.29 -10.86 7.58
CA LEU A 230 -0.34 -9.83 6.53
C LEU A 230 0.61 -10.16 5.36
N LEU A 231 1.84 -10.60 5.65
CA LEU A 231 2.82 -11.00 4.62
C LEU A 231 2.31 -12.18 3.78
N ASP A 232 1.72 -13.20 4.42
CA ASP A 232 1.15 -14.36 3.74
C ASP A 232 -0.08 -13.98 2.89
N PHE A 233 -0.90 -13.05 3.37
CA PHE A 233 -2.05 -12.51 2.64
C PHE A 233 -1.64 -11.68 1.41
N MET A 234 -0.67 -10.76 1.55
CA MET A 234 -0.19 -9.92 0.44
C MET A 234 0.60 -10.70 -0.60
N GLY A 235 1.25 -11.77 -0.18
CA GLY A 235 2.17 -12.57 -0.99
C GLY A 235 3.64 -12.20 -0.73
N ILE A 236 4.38 -13.21 -0.30
CA ILE A 236 5.79 -13.11 0.08
C ILE A 236 6.68 -12.71 -1.11
N ASP A 237 6.37 -13.19 -2.32
CA ASP A 237 7.05 -12.82 -3.57
C ASP A 237 6.85 -11.33 -3.91
N VAL A 238 5.64 -10.80 -3.71
CA VAL A 238 5.32 -9.39 -3.91
C VAL A 238 6.11 -8.54 -2.92
N SER A 239 6.09 -8.93 -1.64
CA SER A 239 6.82 -8.24 -0.56
C SER A 239 8.34 -8.27 -0.79
N ALA A 240 8.88 -9.38 -1.30
CA ALA A 240 10.31 -9.51 -1.61
C ALA A 240 10.72 -8.62 -2.80
N HIS A 241 9.88 -8.54 -3.83
CA HIS A 241 10.11 -7.66 -4.98
C HIS A 241 10.11 -6.18 -4.56
N ALA A 242 9.09 -5.76 -3.82
CA ALA A 242 8.98 -4.40 -3.29
C ALA A 242 10.16 -4.05 -2.37
N GLY A 243 10.53 -4.94 -1.44
CA GLY A 243 11.68 -4.76 -0.56
C GLY A 243 13.00 -4.64 -1.30
N THR A 244 13.20 -5.43 -2.36
CA THR A 244 14.41 -5.33 -3.21
C THR A 244 14.48 -3.96 -3.90
N TYR A 245 13.37 -3.49 -4.46
CA TYR A 245 13.30 -2.17 -5.10
C TYR A 245 13.55 -1.05 -4.09
N MET A 246 12.90 -1.09 -2.93
CA MET A 246 13.11 -0.08 -1.88
C MET A 246 14.55 -0.08 -1.36
N ALA A 247 15.18 -1.25 -1.22
CA ALA A 247 16.58 -1.34 -0.81
C ALA A 247 17.53 -0.74 -1.85
N SER A 248 17.25 -0.87 -3.15
CA SER A 248 18.05 -0.26 -4.21
C SER A 248 17.99 1.27 -4.18
N GLU A 249 16.86 1.84 -3.78
CA GLU A 249 16.64 3.29 -3.77
C GLU A 249 17.01 3.95 -2.42
N TYR A 250 16.66 3.31 -1.29
CA TYR A 250 16.87 3.87 0.06
C TYR A 250 18.07 3.30 0.81
N GLY A 251 18.70 2.25 0.26
CA GLY A 251 19.87 1.61 0.84
C GLY A 251 19.54 0.60 1.97
N PRO A 252 20.58 0.24 2.79
CA PRO A 252 20.53 -0.93 3.67
C PRO A 252 19.40 -0.95 4.71
N ARG A 253 18.81 0.18 5.06
CA ARG A 253 17.70 0.23 6.04
C ARG A 253 16.43 -0.51 5.56
N PHE A 254 16.31 -0.75 4.25
CA PHE A 254 15.21 -1.53 3.64
C PHE A 254 15.69 -2.90 3.13
N GLU A 255 16.88 -3.34 3.51
CA GLU A 255 17.39 -4.64 3.08
C GLU A 255 16.49 -5.78 3.59
N SER A 256 16.08 -6.64 2.66
CA SER A 256 15.19 -7.77 2.96
C SER A 256 15.90 -8.80 3.84
N PRO A 257 15.28 -9.23 4.96
CA PRO A 257 15.81 -10.28 5.84
C PRO A 257 16.05 -11.61 5.10
N ALA A 258 17.00 -12.39 5.61
CA ALA A 258 17.40 -13.65 4.98
C ALA A 258 16.24 -14.66 4.88
N ILE A 259 15.36 -14.69 5.88
CA ILE A 259 14.18 -15.57 5.90
C ILE A 259 13.26 -15.32 4.70
N LEU A 260 13.04 -14.05 4.31
CA LEU A 260 12.22 -13.70 3.16
C LEU A 260 12.77 -14.29 1.86
N LYS A 261 14.09 -14.17 1.65
CA LYS A 261 14.78 -14.73 0.48
C LYS A 261 14.66 -16.26 0.42
N ARG A 262 14.74 -16.94 1.57
CA ARG A 262 14.59 -18.39 1.69
C ARG A 262 13.18 -18.87 1.37
N LEU A 263 12.17 -18.15 1.87
CA LEU A 263 10.76 -18.46 1.58
C LEU A 263 10.46 -18.35 0.08
N VAL A 264 10.94 -17.29 -0.57
CA VAL A 264 10.81 -17.12 -2.03
C VAL A 264 11.49 -18.27 -2.78
N ALA A 265 12.71 -18.62 -2.40
CA ALA A 265 13.45 -19.72 -3.03
C ALA A 265 12.76 -21.10 -2.84
N ALA A 266 12.00 -21.28 -1.76
CA ALA A 266 11.23 -22.47 -1.47
C ALA A 266 9.83 -22.47 -2.12
N GLY A 267 9.44 -21.42 -2.86
CA GLY A 267 8.11 -21.31 -3.45
C GLY A 267 6.98 -21.10 -2.43
N ARG A 268 7.30 -20.67 -1.23
CA ARG A 268 6.36 -20.38 -0.15
C ARG A 268 5.91 -18.92 -0.26
N TYR A 269 4.88 -18.69 -1.08
CA TYR A 269 4.42 -17.34 -1.41
C TYR A 269 3.21 -16.86 -0.58
N GLY A 270 2.87 -17.55 0.51
CA GLY A 270 1.73 -17.26 1.36
C GLY A 270 0.48 -18.04 0.98
N GLU A 271 -0.69 -17.52 1.31
CA GLU A 271 -1.99 -18.17 1.10
C GLU A 271 -2.18 -18.67 -0.33
N LYS A 272 -1.82 -17.87 -1.33
CA LYS A 272 -1.97 -18.18 -2.76
C LYS A 272 -1.22 -19.43 -3.23
N SER A 273 -0.18 -19.84 -2.51
CA SER A 273 0.60 -21.04 -2.79
C SER A 273 0.34 -22.17 -1.78
N GLY A 274 -0.56 -21.95 -0.82
CA GLY A 274 -0.87 -22.89 0.26
C GLY A 274 0.20 -22.92 1.36
N ALA A 275 1.22 -22.09 1.29
CA ALA A 275 2.27 -22.01 2.30
C ALA A 275 3.04 -20.68 2.23
N GLY A 276 3.32 -20.09 3.38
CA GLY A 276 4.12 -18.91 3.60
C GLY A 276 4.91 -19.04 4.89
N PHE A 277 4.83 -18.06 5.76
CA PHE A 277 5.26 -18.20 7.16
C PHE A 277 4.45 -19.27 7.88
N TYR A 278 3.16 -19.35 7.55
CA TYR A 278 2.25 -20.40 8.00
C TYR A 278 2.05 -21.45 6.92
N GLY A 279 1.48 -22.60 7.36
CA GLY A 279 0.97 -23.62 6.47
C GLY A 279 -0.54 -23.49 6.33
N TYR A 280 -1.07 -23.71 5.12
CA TYR A 280 -2.49 -23.66 4.79
C TYR A 280 -2.92 -25.01 4.24
N GLY A 281 -4.10 -25.50 4.66
CA GLY A 281 -4.58 -26.83 4.28
C GLY A 281 -3.71 -27.94 4.88
N GLU A 282 -3.08 -28.76 4.02
CA GLU A 282 -2.21 -29.89 4.45
C GLU A 282 -0.75 -29.47 4.68
N GLN A 283 -0.38 -28.23 4.33
CA GLN A 283 0.99 -27.73 4.52
C GLN A 283 1.25 -27.33 5.97
N THR A 284 2.52 -27.33 6.37
CA THR A 284 2.96 -26.99 7.74
C THR A 284 3.99 -25.86 7.75
N ASP A 285 4.25 -25.31 8.93
CA ASP A 285 5.30 -24.33 9.21
C ASP A 285 6.67 -24.97 9.51
N GLY A 286 6.76 -26.31 9.53
CA GLY A 286 8.00 -27.03 9.80
C GLY A 286 9.21 -26.55 8.99
N PRO A 287 9.10 -26.39 7.65
CA PRO A 287 10.19 -25.87 6.83
C PRO A 287 10.66 -24.46 7.25
N VAL A 288 9.76 -23.61 7.75
CA VAL A 288 10.10 -22.25 8.22
C VAL A 288 10.97 -22.33 9.47
N LYS A 289 10.63 -23.25 10.39
CA LYS A 289 11.42 -23.50 11.63
C LYS A 289 12.83 -23.98 11.29
N GLU A 290 12.97 -24.87 10.30
CA GLU A 290 14.27 -25.32 9.80
C GLU A 290 15.08 -24.16 9.21
N MET A 291 14.47 -23.32 8.36
CA MET A 291 15.11 -22.14 7.79
C MET A 291 15.61 -21.16 8.87
N ILE A 292 14.82 -20.94 9.92
CA ILE A 292 15.19 -20.11 11.07
C ILE A 292 16.38 -20.71 11.81
N ALA A 293 16.35 -22.02 12.12
CA ALA A 293 17.44 -22.70 12.79
C ALA A 293 18.77 -22.58 11.99
N ASP A 294 18.71 -22.74 10.67
CA ASP A 294 19.86 -22.58 9.79
C ASP A 294 20.42 -21.14 9.79
N ILE A 295 19.53 -20.13 9.86
CA ILE A 295 19.95 -18.73 9.94
C ILE A 295 20.63 -18.46 11.30
N GLN A 296 20.04 -18.94 12.40
CA GLN A 296 20.60 -18.81 13.74
C GLN A 296 21.96 -19.50 13.89
N ALA A 297 22.15 -20.63 13.21
CA ALA A 297 23.44 -21.34 13.19
C ALA A 297 24.58 -20.50 12.58
N THR A 298 24.29 -19.39 11.87
CA THR A 298 25.32 -18.45 11.39
C THR A 298 25.87 -17.52 12.48
N GLY A 299 25.32 -17.57 13.70
CA GLY A 299 25.77 -16.77 14.83
C GLY A 299 25.24 -15.33 14.80
N ILE A 300 24.04 -15.10 14.26
CA ILE A 300 23.41 -13.77 14.33
C ILE A 300 23.05 -13.41 15.76
N GLU A 301 23.19 -12.15 16.11
CA GLU A 301 22.80 -11.62 17.42
C GLU A 301 21.27 -11.69 17.58
N CYS A 302 20.81 -12.19 18.71
CA CYS A 302 19.38 -12.29 19.03
C CYS A 302 18.93 -11.05 19.80
N GLY A 303 17.99 -10.30 19.22
CA GLY A 303 17.30 -9.22 19.91
C GLY A 303 15.93 -9.68 20.43
N PRO A 304 15.54 -9.29 21.67
CA PRO A 304 14.24 -9.65 22.19
C PRO A 304 13.10 -8.99 21.40
N PHE A 305 11.97 -9.67 21.33
CA PHE A 305 10.75 -9.06 20.82
C PHE A 305 10.19 -8.04 21.81
N SER A 306 9.74 -6.92 21.31
CA SER A 306 8.78 -6.02 21.95
C SER A 306 7.95 -5.31 20.87
N VAL A 307 6.78 -4.82 21.25
CA VAL A 307 5.92 -4.05 20.34
C VAL A 307 6.66 -2.79 19.82
N GLU A 308 7.41 -2.13 20.69
CA GLU A 308 8.19 -0.94 20.35
C GLU A 308 9.23 -1.23 19.26
N ARG A 309 9.81 -2.43 19.30
CA ARG A 309 10.79 -2.86 18.28
C ARG A 309 10.21 -2.83 16.87
N LEU A 310 8.92 -3.14 16.70
CA LEU A 310 8.24 -3.13 15.42
C LEU A 310 7.65 -1.76 15.10
N VAL A 311 7.06 -1.10 16.09
CA VAL A 311 6.29 0.13 15.91
C VAL A 311 7.16 1.38 15.78
N TYR A 312 8.25 1.48 16.55
CA TYR A 312 9.07 2.69 16.52
C TYR A 312 9.80 2.93 15.20
N PRO A 313 10.31 1.92 14.47
CA PRO A 313 10.81 2.11 13.12
C PRO A 313 9.75 2.62 12.13
N MET A 314 8.51 2.16 12.23
CA MET A 314 7.40 2.66 11.42
C MET A 314 7.09 4.13 11.75
N ILE A 315 7.02 4.50 13.03
CA ILE A 315 6.86 5.89 13.47
C ILE A 315 8.02 6.75 12.98
N ASN A 316 9.24 6.24 13.06
CA ASN A 316 10.42 6.96 12.59
C ASN A 316 10.39 7.20 11.07
N GLU A 317 9.95 6.21 10.30
CA GLU A 317 9.76 6.37 8.85
C GLU A 317 8.65 7.38 8.55
N ALA A 318 7.56 7.40 9.31
CA ALA A 318 6.52 8.42 9.21
C ALA A 318 7.09 9.84 9.46
N ALA A 319 7.98 9.98 10.43
CA ALA A 319 8.67 11.24 10.68
C ALA A 319 9.65 11.61 9.56
N MET A 320 10.32 10.63 8.91
CA MET A 320 11.15 10.87 7.73
C MET A 320 10.31 11.32 6.52
N ILE A 321 9.19 10.67 6.27
CA ILE A 321 8.24 11.04 5.21
C ILE A 321 7.75 12.49 5.40
N ALA A 322 7.41 12.87 6.63
CA ALA A 322 7.03 14.24 6.96
C ALA A 322 8.20 15.23 6.76
N GLN A 323 9.43 14.85 7.16
CA GLN A 323 10.64 15.63 6.97
C GLN A 323 10.96 15.87 5.48
N GLU A 324 10.76 14.86 4.64
CA GLU A 324 10.96 14.90 3.20
C GLU A 324 9.81 15.63 2.46
N ASN A 325 8.75 16.01 3.16
CA ASN A 325 7.53 16.59 2.59
C ASN A 325 6.89 15.73 1.50
N ILE A 326 6.91 14.40 1.68
CA ILE A 326 6.27 13.43 0.78
C ILE A 326 4.75 13.49 0.91
N ALA A 327 4.25 13.59 2.15
CA ALA A 327 2.85 13.81 2.47
C ALA A 327 2.73 14.70 3.71
N SER A 328 1.55 15.31 3.92
CA SER A 328 1.27 16.07 5.14
C SER A 328 1.13 15.15 6.36
N ILE A 329 1.37 15.67 7.56
CA ILE A 329 1.22 14.90 8.81
C ILE A 329 -0.18 14.28 8.93
N PRO A 330 -1.29 15.02 8.69
CA PRO A 330 -2.63 14.41 8.70
C PRO A 330 -2.82 13.32 7.62
N ASP A 331 -2.23 13.50 6.44
CA ASP A 331 -2.35 12.53 5.35
C ASP A 331 -1.57 11.24 5.66
N ILE A 332 -0.40 11.33 6.32
CA ILE A 332 0.36 10.17 6.78
C ILE A 332 -0.47 9.31 7.74
N ASP A 333 -1.11 9.95 8.72
CA ASP A 333 -1.96 9.26 9.68
C ASP A 333 -3.22 8.69 9.01
N MET A 334 -3.88 9.48 8.16
CA MET A 334 -5.08 9.06 7.44
C MET A 334 -4.81 7.88 6.51
N ALA A 335 -3.67 7.87 5.80
CA ALA A 335 -3.29 6.79 4.91
C ALA A 335 -3.14 5.47 5.67
N MET A 336 -2.49 5.48 6.82
CA MET A 336 -2.35 4.27 7.64
C MET A 336 -3.68 3.80 8.21
N ILE A 337 -4.54 4.70 8.67
CA ILE A 337 -5.89 4.36 9.15
C ILE A 337 -6.73 3.75 8.03
N ALA A 338 -6.76 4.41 6.86
CA ALA A 338 -7.63 4.02 5.75
C ALA A 338 -7.08 2.83 4.94
N GLY A 339 -5.75 2.70 4.87
CA GLY A 339 -5.06 1.68 4.09
C GLY A 339 -4.79 0.38 4.87
N THR A 340 -4.66 0.44 6.19
CA THR A 340 -4.40 -0.75 7.02
C THR A 340 -5.50 -1.04 8.02
N GLY A 341 -6.30 -0.04 8.39
CA GLY A 341 -7.27 -0.16 9.47
C GLY A 341 -6.66 -0.09 10.88
N MET A 342 -5.40 0.37 11.00
CA MET A 342 -4.73 0.44 12.29
C MET A 342 -5.48 1.27 13.31
N SER A 343 -5.32 0.90 14.57
CA SER A 343 -5.90 1.57 15.72
C SER A 343 -4.91 1.55 16.90
N TYR A 344 -5.16 2.34 17.90
CA TYR A 344 -4.42 2.32 19.14
C TYR A 344 -5.35 2.62 20.30
N GLN A 345 -5.31 1.79 21.36
CA GLN A 345 -6.22 1.91 22.52
C GLN A 345 -7.72 1.97 22.16
N GLY A 346 -8.10 1.28 21.07
CA GLY A 346 -9.48 1.20 20.59
C GLY A 346 -9.92 2.37 19.69
N GLU A 347 -9.08 3.36 19.47
CA GLU A 347 -9.34 4.50 18.57
C GLU A 347 -8.57 4.34 17.25
N ARG A 348 -9.14 4.80 16.15
CA ARG A 348 -8.46 4.85 14.86
C ARG A 348 -7.52 6.03 14.82
N VAL A 349 -6.24 5.77 14.97
CA VAL A 349 -5.17 6.78 14.96
C VAL A 349 -3.99 6.30 14.13
N GLY A 350 -3.31 7.23 13.48
CA GLY A 350 -2.14 6.94 12.65
C GLY A 350 -0.83 7.05 13.43
N PRO A 351 0.31 6.71 12.80
CA PRO A 351 1.59 6.53 13.48
C PRO A 351 2.13 7.81 14.14
N LEU A 352 1.89 8.99 13.57
CA LEU A 352 2.38 10.26 14.12
C LEU A 352 1.53 10.70 15.32
N ALA A 353 0.21 10.49 15.28
CA ALA A 353 -0.65 10.72 16.42
C ALA A 353 -0.38 9.72 17.56
N ILE A 354 -0.05 8.48 17.25
CA ILE A 354 0.40 7.48 18.24
C ILE A 354 1.71 7.92 18.89
N ALA A 355 2.66 8.44 18.12
CA ALA A 355 3.90 8.97 18.64
C ALA A 355 3.67 10.11 19.63
N ASP A 356 2.73 11.00 19.34
CA ASP A 356 2.33 12.10 20.23
C ASP A 356 1.66 11.59 21.53
N GLU A 357 0.92 10.49 21.46
CA GLU A 357 0.30 9.84 22.61
C GLU A 357 1.35 9.21 23.52
N ILE A 358 2.30 8.45 22.96
CA ILE A 358 3.39 7.81 23.68
C ILE A 358 4.33 8.85 24.29
N GLY A 359 4.59 9.91 23.57
CA GLY A 359 5.57 10.94 23.84
C GLY A 359 6.81 10.82 22.96
N LEU A 360 7.13 11.89 22.22
CA LEU A 360 8.20 11.89 21.22
C LEU A 360 9.60 11.65 21.84
N ASP A 361 9.81 12.07 23.09
CA ASP A 361 11.02 11.79 23.87
C ASP A 361 11.16 10.29 24.18
N VAL A 362 10.07 9.61 24.50
CA VAL A 362 10.04 8.15 24.77
C VAL A 362 10.36 7.38 23.49
N VAL A 363 9.74 7.76 22.37
CA VAL A 363 10.02 7.14 21.06
C VAL A 363 11.48 7.35 20.66
N LEU A 364 12.02 8.57 20.85
CA LEU A 364 13.40 8.89 20.54
C LEU A 364 14.37 8.07 21.39
N GLU A 365 14.17 8.01 22.71
CA GLU A 365 15.00 7.22 23.61
C GLU A 365 14.98 5.72 23.25
N GLY A 366 13.81 5.19 22.91
CA GLY A 366 13.64 3.80 22.46
C GLY A 366 14.43 3.50 21.20
N LEU A 367 14.33 4.35 20.18
CA LEU A 367 15.10 4.23 18.95
C LEU A 367 16.61 4.33 19.19
N GLU A 368 17.06 5.30 20.00
CA GLU A 368 18.49 5.47 20.33
C GLU A 368 19.04 4.31 21.16
N ARG A 369 18.22 3.68 22.00
CA ARG A 369 18.60 2.46 22.72
C ARG A 369 18.78 1.31 21.73
N MET A 370 17.78 1.03 20.88
CA MET A 370 17.85 -0.05 19.89
C MET A 370 18.98 0.14 18.88
N LEU A 371 19.28 1.39 18.47
CA LEU A 371 20.42 1.69 17.60
C LEU A 371 21.77 1.23 18.20
N ARG A 372 21.92 1.26 19.53
CA ARG A 372 23.16 0.89 20.22
C ARG A 372 23.28 -0.60 20.56
N GLU A 373 22.19 -1.35 20.46
CA GLU A 373 22.19 -2.78 20.71
C GLU A 373 22.99 -3.55 19.64
N PRO A 374 23.66 -4.67 20.00
CA PRO A 374 24.41 -5.47 19.03
C PRO A 374 23.55 -5.97 17.85
N TRP A 375 22.29 -6.31 18.10
CA TRP A 375 21.31 -6.71 17.10
C TRP A 375 20.66 -5.52 16.37
N GLY A 376 20.85 -4.31 16.85
CA GLY A 376 20.23 -3.09 16.34
C GLY A 376 20.77 -2.60 15.00
N GLY A 377 21.33 -1.38 14.99
CA GLY A 377 21.98 -0.79 13.82
C GLY A 377 21.19 0.33 13.14
N GLU A 378 21.64 0.73 11.98
CA GLU A 378 21.19 1.94 11.28
C GLU A 378 19.69 2.02 10.98
N ARG A 379 18.99 0.89 10.93
CA ARG A 379 17.53 0.84 10.75
C ARG A 379 16.73 1.50 11.89
N PHE A 380 17.37 1.65 13.09
CA PHE A 380 16.81 2.36 14.23
C PHE A 380 17.30 3.81 14.35
N ARG A 381 18.09 4.32 13.41
CA ARG A 381 18.59 5.70 13.47
C ARG A 381 17.44 6.70 13.46
N PRO A 382 17.26 7.51 14.52
CA PRO A 382 16.14 8.47 14.58
C PRO A 382 16.25 9.55 13.52
N SER A 383 15.09 9.93 12.93
CA SER A 383 14.98 11.05 11.99
C SER A 383 15.40 12.37 12.62
N LEU A 384 15.89 13.29 11.80
CA LEU A 384 16.27 14.63 12.27
C LEU A 384 15.05 15.42 12.77
N LEU A 385 13.89 15.23 12.13
CA LEU A 385 12.65 15.89 12.52
C LEU A 385 12.22 15.48 13.94
N LEU A 386 12.24 14.18 14.25
CA LEU A 386 11.93 13.68 15.60
C LEU A 386 12.88 14.27 16.64
N LYS A 387 14.20 14.23 16.40
CA LYS A 387 15.21 14.84 17.27
C LYS A 387 14.98 16.34 17.47
N THR A 388 14.66 17.06 16.40
CA THR A 388 14.42 18.50 16.45
C THR A 388 13.20 18.83 17.29
N LYS A 389 12.08 18.10 17.09
CA LYS A 389 10.86 18.28 17.88
C LYS A 389 11.11 18.06 19.37
N VAL A 390 11.78 16.96 19.76
CA VAL A 390 12.12 16.68 21.15
C VAL A 390 12.99 17.78 21.76
N ARG A 391 14.04 18.22 21.04
CA ARG A 391 14.91 19.35 21.49
C ARG A 391 14.17 20.66 21.64
N ALA A 392 13.12 20.88 20.85
CA ALA A 392 12.25 22.05 20.93
C ALA A 392 11.18 21.96 22.04
N GLY A 393 11.13 20.84 22.80
CA GLY A 393 10.12 20.61 23.84
C GLY A 393 8.74 20.23 23.29
N HIS A 394 8.65 19.89 21.98
CA HIS A 394 7.44 19.35 21.38
C HIS A 394 7.37 17.85 21.64
N LEU A 395 6.79 17.46 22.77
CA LEU A 395 6.83 16.07 23.28
C LEU A 395 5.53 15.30 23.05
N GLY A 396 4.62 15.82 22.24
CA GLY A 396 3.31 15.24 21.99
C GLY A 396 2.22 15.81 22.91
N LYS A 397 1.18 15.04 23.17
CA LYS A 397 0.03 15.46 23.99
C LYS A 397 0.42 16.01 25.35
N LYS A 398 1.39 15.40 26.02
CA LYS A 398 1.87 15.83 27.36
C LYS A 398 2.43 17.25 27.41
N SER A 399 2.88 17.78 26.27
CA SER A 399 3.38 19.16 26.15
C SER A 399 2.43 20.08 25.35
N GLY A 400 1.26 19.60 24.95
CA GLY A 400 0.31 20.31 24.13
C GLY A 400 0.71 20.40 22.65
N ARG A 401 1.89 19.91 22.27
CA ARG A 401 2.41 19.96 20.91
C ARG A 401 3.39 18.82 20.63
N GLY A 402 3.21 18.19 19.47
CA GLY A 402 4.08 17.16 18.94
C GLY A 402 4.18 17.24 17.45
N PHE A 403 3.82 16.15 16.74
CA PHE A 403 3.53 16.19 15.31
C PHE A 403 2.24 17.00 15.08
N HIS A 404 1.24 16.79 15.93
CA HIS A 404 -0.01 17.55 15.96
C HIS A 404 0.02 18.63 17.05
N GLU A 405 -0.94 19.56 16.96
CA GLU A 405 -1.18 20.56 18.00
C GLU A 405 -2.40 20.13 18.83
N TYR A 406 -2.28 20.19 20.15
CA TYR A 406 -3.34 19.83 21.08
C TYR A 406 -3.72 21.07 21.88
N MET A 407 -5.00 21.42 21.86
CA MET A 407 -5.48 22.53 22.69
C MET A 407 -5.30 22.14 24.17
N ALA A 408 -4.67 23.01 24.96
CA ALA A 408 -4.72 22.89 26.41
C ALA A 408 -6.16 23.13 26.85
N TRP A 409 -6.77 22.13 27.49
CA TRP A 409 -8.06 22.28 28.14
C TRP A 409 -7.89 22.95 29.51
#